data_92d7d92069abb6409ae7af5103869eed
#
_entry.id   92d7d92069abb6409ae7af5103869eed
#
_cell.length_a   1.000
_cell.length_b   1.000
_cell.length_c   1.000
_cell.angle_alpha   90.00
_cell.angle_beta   90.00
_cell.angle_gamma   90.00
#
_symmetry.space_group_name_H-M   'P 1'
#
loop_
_entity.id
_entity.type
_entity.pdbx_description
1 polymer ?
#
loop_
_entity_poly.entity_id
_entity_poly.type
_entity_poly.pdbx_seq_one_letter_code
_entity_poly.pdbx_strand_id
1 'polypeptide(L)'
;LAEQYARRKGGRCFVSGSTRDIFQGYAGEHSVILDELRPKSIPYADLLRLTDPFAIGHEVMAPSRYSDKPVAANLIVITSPYSPYEFFYEQGNNADTDGFDQLERRLAAVIEMQQREICLCQYAGNGWYLPMPDYTRPNPYSRFARGDDSSVDPAEVYESVLGTSADSSD
;
A
#
# COMPACT_ATOMS: atom_id res chain seq x y z
N LEU A 1 -8.28 7.93 -0.35
CA LEU A 1 -8.77 6.56 -0.55
C LEU A 1 -8.10 5.61 0.45
N ALA A 2 -6.77 5.46 0.40
CA ALA A 2 -5.99 4.57 1.28
C ALA A 2 -6.30 4.82 2.77
N GLU A 3 -6.33 6.09 3.21
CA GLU A 3 -6.61 6.45 4.60
C GLU A 3 -8.03 6.06 5.03
N GLN A 4 -9.03 6.28 4.18
CA GLN A 4 -10.41 5.91 4.48
C GLN A 4 -10.56 4.39 4.63
N TYR A 5 -9.96 3.64 3.71
CA TYR A 5 -9.93 2.19 3.80
C TYR A 5 -9.22 1.70 5.08
N ALA A 6 -8.04 2.23 5.37
CA ALA A 6 -7.27 1.85 6.55
C ALA A 6 -8.02 2.17 7.87
N ARG A 7 -8.68 3.32 7.95
CA ARG A 7 -9.52 3.70 9.11
C ARG A 7 -10.71 2.76 9.30
N ARG A 8 -11.35 2.34 8.21
CA ARG A 8 -12.47 1.39 8.26
C ARG A 8 -12.04 0.01 8.76
N LYS A 9 -10.84 -0.46 8.35
CA LYS A 9 -10.31 -1.78 8.76
C LYS A 9 -9.70 -1.81 10.16
N GLY A 10 -9.05 -0.73 10.59
CA GLY A 10 -8.24 -0.73 11.81
C GLY A 10 -8.50 0.42 12.79
N GLY A 11 -9.46 1.29 12.53
CA GLY A 11 -9.78 2.45 13.38
C GLY A 11 -8.73 3.56 13.26
N ARG A 12 -7.76 3.61 14.19
CA ARG A 12 -6.67 4.61 14.14
C ARG A 12 -5.67 4.25 13.07
N CYS A 13 -5.29 5.22 12.26
CA CYS A 13 -4.37 5.08 11.15
C CYS A 13 -3.22 6.08 11.29
N PHE A 14 -2.00 5.61 11.18
CA PHE A 14 -0.82 6.43 11.01
C PHE A 14 -0.59 6.71 9.52
N VAL A 15 -0.32 7.96 9.18
CA VAL A 15 0.08 8.37 7.83
C VAL A 15 1.46 9.00 7.92
N SER A 16 2.42 8.49 7.15
CA SER A 16 3.77 9.05 7.14
C SER A 16 3.76 10.46 6.55
N GLY A 17 4.28 11.42 7.30
CA GLY A 17 4.32 12.84 6.90
C GLY A 17 5.70 13.34 6.50
N SER A 18 6.73 12.49 6.54
CA SER A 18 8.12 12.90 6.34
C SER A 18 8.91 11.85 5.58
N THR A 19 9.65 12.30 4.57
CA THR A 19 10.62 11.47 3.85
C THR A 19 11.93 11.26 4.60
N ARG A 20 12.20 12.08 5.64
CA ARG A 20 13.43 12.00 6.43
C ARG A 20 13.30 11.11 7.65
N ASP A 21 12.09 10.95 8.15
CA ASP A 21 11.74 10.09 9.27
C ASP A 21 10.32 9.58 9.06
N ILE A 22 10.21 8.45 8.37
CA ILE A 22 8.95 7.89 7.90
C ILE A 22 8.01 7.57 9.07
N PHE A 23 8.57 7.17 10.22
CA PHE A 23 7.81 6.80 11.41
C PHE A 23 7.75 7.90 12.47
N GLN A 24 8.07 9.16 12.10
CA GLN A 24 7.93 10.28 13.02
C GLN A 24 6.46 10.45 13.42
N GLY A 25 6.19 10.37 14.73
CA GLY A 25 4.84 10.49 15.26
C GLY A 25 4.04 9.19 15.30
N TYR A 26 4.57 8.06 14.83
CA TYR A 26 3.92 6.76 15.03
C TYR A 26 3.77 6.46 16.53
N ALA A 27 2.58 6.08 16.95
CA ALA A 27 2.19 5.86 18.34
C ALA A 27 1.48 4.51 18.57
N GLY A 28 1.75 3.51 17.74
CA GLY A 28 1.19 2.15 17.87
C GLY A 28 -0.12 1.94 17.11
N GLU A 29 -0.35 2.70 16.06
CA GLU A 29 -1.53 2.50 15.20
C GLU A 29 -1.46 1.15 14.48
N HIS A 30 -2.61 0.46 14.39
CA HIS A 30 -2.69 -0.85 13.72
C HIS A 30 -2.70 -0.76 12.19
N SER A 31 -3.01 0.40 11.64
CA SER A 31 -2.92 0.66 10.20
C SER A 31 -1.88 1.73 9.94
N VAL A 32 -0.98 1.46 8.99
CA VAL A 32 0.11 2.35 8.60
C VAL A 32 0.00 2.64 7.11
N ILE A 33 0.04 3.91 6.75
CA ILE A 33 0.16 4.35 5.36
C ILE A 33 1.53 4.99 5.17
N LEU A 34 2.34 4.39 4.33
CA LEU A 34 3.58 4.98 3.83
C LEU A 34 3.23 5.80 2.60
N ASP A 35 2.91 7.08 2.82
CA ASP A 35 2.40 7.96 1.77
C ASP A 35 3.50 8.50 0.88
N GLU A 36 3.27 8.45 -0.42
CA GLU A 36 4.23 8.89 -1.45
C GLU A 36 5.64 8.30 -1.28
N LEU A 37 5.74 7.05 -0.87
CA LEU A 37 7.03 6.41 -0.66
C LEU A 37 7.86 6.42 -1.94
N ARG A 38 9.10 6.89 -1.81
CA ARG A 38 10.07 6.94 -2.91
C ARG A 38 11.16 5.89 -2.72
N PRO A 39 11.75 5.37 -3.81
CA PRO A 39 12.95 4.54 -3.70
C PRO A 39 14.01 5.22 -2.83
N LYS A 40 14.73 4.44 -2.05
CA LYS A 40 15.80 4.91 -1.12
C LYS A 40 15.32 5.71 0.10
N SER A 41 14.00 5.95 0.25
CA SER A 41 13.47 6.59 1.46
C SER A 41 13.54 5.67 2.68
N ILE A 42 13.51 4.37 2.46
CA ILE A 42 13.70 3.31 3.46
C ILE A 42 14.66 2.27 2.89
N PRO A 43 15.60 1.72 3.67
CA PRO A 43 16.41 0.59 3.22
C PRO A 43 15.52 -0.59 2.80
N TYR A 44 15.88 -1.26 1.72
CA TYR A 44 15.06 -2.34 1.17
C TYR A 44 14.85 -3.50 2.16
N ALA A 45 15.90 -3.88 2.88
CA ALA A 45 15.81 -4.89 3.92
C ALA A 45 14.82 -4.51 5.04
N ASP A 46 14.72 -3.22 5.38
CA ASP A 46 13.76 -2.73 6.37
C ASP A 46 12.34 -2.75 5.82
N LEU A 47 12.16 -2.41 4.54
CA LEU A 47 10.87 -2.54 3.86
C LEU A 47 10.40 -4.00 3.85
N LEU A 48 11.27 -4.93 3.52
CA LEU A 48 10.95 -6.36 3.53
C LEU A 48 10.58 -6.86 4.93
N ARG A 49 11.26 -6.38 5.98
CA ARG A 49 10.92 -6.73 7.37
C ARG A 49 9.55 -6.17 7.78
N LEU A 50 9.27 -4.92 7.43
CA LEU A 50 7.99 -4.26 7.75
C LEU A 50 6.80 -4.94 7.07
N THR A 51 7.01 -5.43 5.85
CA THR A 51 5.96 -6.07 5.04
C THR A 51 5.95 -7.59 5.18
N ASP A 52 6.69 -8.16 6.13
CA ASP A 52 6.71 -9.61 6.34
C ASP A 52 5.36 -10.11 6.84
N PRO A 53 4.64 -10.98 6.09
CA PRO A 53 3.34 -11.49 6.48
C PRO A 53 3.40 -12.36 7.76
N PHE A 54 4.55 -12.88 8.11
CA PHE A 54 4.75 -13.65 9.35
C PHE A 54 5.02 -12.76 10.57
N ALA A 55 5.24 -11.47 10.36
CA ALA A 55 5.42 -10.50 11.44
C ALA A 55 4.07 -9.96 11.99
N ILE A 56 2.94 -10.38 11.44
CA ILE A 56 1.62 -9.95 11.92
C ILE A 56 1.46 -10.31 13.40
N GLY A 57 1.19 -9.29 14.23
CA GLY A 57 1.07 -9.44 15.68
C GLY A 57 2.40 -9.42 16.45
N HIS A 58 3.51 -9.24 15.76
CA HIS A 58 4.82 -9.01 16.36
C HIS A 58 5.31 -7.59 16.09
N GLU A 59 6.07 -7.03 17.02
CA GLU A 59 6.70 -5.73 16.82
C GLU A 59 7.90 -5.87 15.88
N VAL A 60 7.87 -5.13 14.78
CA VAL A 60 9.01 -4.99 13.86
C VAL A 60 9.67 -3.65 14.12
N MET A 61 10.97 -3.65 14.38
CA MET A 61 11.70 -2.39 14.55
C MET A 61 11.86 -1.68 13.22
N ALA A 62 11.22 -0.54 13.09
CA ALA A 62 11.30 0.33 11.91
C ALA A 62 12.33 1.44 12.15
N PRO A 63 13.17 1.74 11.15
CA PRO A 63 14.17 2.79 11.28
C PRO A 63 13.51 4.15 11.47
N SER A 64 13.95 4.88 12.50
CA SER A 64 13.56 6.26 12.77
C SER A 64 14.78 7.07 13.20
N ARG A 65 14.75 8.37 12.95
CA ARG A 65 15.91 9.26 13.07
C ARG A 65 16.57 9.26 14.46
N TYR A 66 15.79 9.13 15.51
CA TYR A 66 16.28 9.24 16.89
C TYR A 66 16.31 7.90 17.64
N SER A 67 15.40 7.02 17.33
CA SER A 67 15.34 5.66 17.87
C SER A 67 14.38 4.84 17.02
N ASP A 68 14.74 3.61 16.75
CA ASP A 68 13.87 2.70 16.05
C ASP A 68 12.51 2.59 16.74
N LYS A 69 11.46 2.52 15.94
CA LYS A 69 10.08 2.43 16.42
C LYS A 69 9.57 0.99 16.34
N PRO A 70 9.01 0.46 17.41
CA PRO A 70 8.31 -0.82 17.33
C PRO A 70 6.99 -0.61 16.55
N VAL A 71 6.89 -1.22 15.38
CA VAL A 71 5.70 -1.18 14.53
C VAL A 71 4.99 -2.52 14.61
N ALA A 72 3.73 -2.51 15.06
CA ALA A 72 2.86 -3.67 15.16
C ALA A 72 1.61 -3.48 14.28
N ALA A 73 1.83 -3.19 13.00
CA ALA A 73 0.75 -2.94 12.07
C ALA A 73 0.16 -4.24 11.52
N ASN A 74 -1.18 -4.31 11.48
CA ASN A 74 -1.93 -5.38 10.82
C ASN A 74 -2.21 -5.07 9.34
N LEU A 75 -2.13 -3.80 8.97
CA LEU A 75 -2.31 -3.31 7.62
C LEU A 75 -1.25 -2.27 7.31
N ILE A 76 -0.51 -2.51 6.25
CA ILE A 76 0.42 -1.53 5.69
C ILE A 76 -0.02 -1.22 4.27
N VAL A 77 -0.29 0.06 4.00
CA VAL A 77 -0.59 0.56 2.66
C VAL A 77 0.56 1.44 2.20
N ILE A 78 1.07 1.18 1.04
CA ILE A 78 2.13 1.96 0.43
C ILE A 78 1.54 2.69 -0.77
N THR A 79 1.64 4.01 -0.81
CA THR A 79 1.37 4.77 -2.02
C THR A 79 2.69 5.19 -2.67
N SER A 80 2.77 5.08 -3.97
CA SER A 80 3.97 5.45 -4.73
C SER A 80 3.59 5.79 -6.17
N PRO A 81 4.32 6.68 -6.86
CA PRO A 81 4.18 6.88 -8.29
C PRO A 81 4.86 5.79 -9.12
N TYR A 82 5.58 4.88 -8.48
CA TYR A 82 6.27 3.76 -9.10
C TYR A 82 5.44 2.49 -8.95
N SER A 83 5.43 1.64 -9.95
CA SER A 83 5.01 0.24 -9.77
C SER A 83 5.94 -0.45 -8.76
N PRO A 84 5.53 -1.55 -8.13
CA PRO A 84 6.40 -2.26 -7.19
C PRO A 84 7.73 -2.70 -7.81
N TYR A 85 7.72 -3.09 -9.09
CA TYR A 85 8.92 -3.48 -9.79
C TYR A 85 9.86 -2.30 -10.08
N GLU A 86 9.32 -1.16 -10.56
CA GLU A 86 10.09 0.06 -10.77
C GLU A 86 10.67 0.57 -9.45
N PHE A 87 9.87 0.51 -8.37
CA PHE A 87 10.34 0.86 -7.04
C PHE A 87 11.55 0.03 -6.63
N PHE A 88 11.47 -1.29 -6.80
CA PHE A 88 12.59 -2.21 -6.52
C PHE A 88 13.82 -1.87 -7.38
N TYR A 89 13.64 -1.65 -8.66
CA TYR A 89 14.72 -1.34 -9.59
C TYR A 89 15.43 -0.03 -9.23
N GLU A 90 14.67 1.02 -8.97
CA GLU A 90 15.19 2.34 -8.59
C GLU A 90 15.82 2.35 -7.18
N GLN A 91 15.50 1.36 -6.35
CA GLN A 91 16.15 1.15 -5.06
C GLN A 91 17.64 0.85 -5.22
N GLY A 92 18.06 0.35 -6.38
CA GLY A 92 19.46 0.05 -6.71
C GLY A 92 19.97 -1.20 -6.00
N ASN A 93 19.09 -2.15 -5.69
CA ASN A 93 19.45 -3.40 -5.06
C ASN A 93 20.12 -4.35 -6.06
N ASN A 94 21.11 -5.10 -5.57
CA ASN A 94 21.65 -6.22 -6.33
C ASN A 94 20.65 -7.39 -6.23
N ALA A 95 20.16 -7.83 -7.38
CA ALA A 95 19.26 -8.98 -7.49
C ALA A 95 19.85 -10.28 -6.91
N ASP A 96 21.13 -10.28 -6.62
CA ASP A 96 21.86 -11.45 -6.12
C ASP A 96 21.58 -11.77 -4.65
N THR A 97 21.13 -10.77 -3.86
CA THR A 97 20.89 -10.96 -2.41
C THR A 97 19.41 -10.92 -2.07
N ASP A 98 18.68 -9.91 -2.54
CA ASP A 98 17.26 -9.72 -2.29
C ASP A 98 16.55 -9.33 -3.58
N GLY A 99 16.07 -10.31 -4.32
CA GLY A 99 15.38 -10.13 -5.59
C GLY A 99 13.99 -9.50 -5.42
N PHE A 100 13.40 -9.11 -6.54
CA PHE A 100 12.05 -8.54 -6.58
C PHE A 100 10.98 -9.51 -6.04
N ASP A 101 11.17 -10.81 -6.21
CA ASP A 101 10.31 -11.86 -5.68
C ASP A 101 10.12 -11.77 -4.15
N GLN A 102 11.10 -11.21 -3.44
CA GLN A 102 11.01 -10.98 -2.00
C GLN A 102 9.96 -9.91 -1.66
N LEU A 103 9.84 -8.87 -2.46
CA LEU A 103 8.80 -7.85 -2.29
C LEU A 103 7.46 -8.35 -2.83
N GLU A 104 7.45 -8.92 -4.02
CA GLU A 104 6.24 -9.37 -4.72
C GLU A 104 5.40 -10.31 -3.86
N ARG A 105 5.99 -11.34 -3.28
CA ARG A 105 5.29 -12.32 -2.42
C ARG A 105 4.72 -11.73 -1.12
N ARG A 106 5.08 -10.49 -0.75
CA ARG A 106 4.58 -9.77 0.43
C ARG A 106 3.42 -8.83 0.10
N LEU A 107 3.18 -8.60 -1.19
CA LEU A 107 2.10 -7.73 -1.64
C LEU A 107 0.79 -8.53 -1.67
N ALA A 108 -0.15 -8.19 -0.82
CA ALA A 108 -1.49 -8.77 -0.82
C ALA A 108 -2.31 -8.30 -2.02
N ALA A 109 -2.09 -7.05 -2.45
CA ALA A 109 -2.77 -6.45 -3.60
C ALA A 109 -1.93 -5.31 -4.18
N VAL A 110 -1.98 -5.13 -5.48
CA VAL A 110 -1.42 -3.97 -6.19
C VAL A 110 -2.57 -3.27 -6.91
N ILE A 111 -2.77 -2.00 -6.57
CA ILE A 111 -3.86 -1.20 -7.13
C ILE A 111 -3.25 -0.04 -7.90
N GLU A 112 -3.56 0.04 -9.17
CA GLU A 112 -3.21 1.18 -10.02
C GLU A 112 -4.33 2.20 -9.99
N MET A 113 -3.98 3.45 -9.63
CA MET A 113 -4.91 4.57 -9.63
C MET A 113 -4.68 5.43 -10.86
N GLN A 114 -5.44 5.17 -11.89
CA GLN A 114 -5.43 5.96 -13.11
C GLN A 114 -6.39 7.16 -13.00
N GLN A 115 -6.31 8.06 -13.98
CA GLN A 115 -7.13 9.28 -13.99
C GLN A 115 -8.64 9.00 -13.99
N ARG A 116 -9.09 7.95 -14.68
CA ARG A 116 -10.50 7.59 -14.84
C ARG A 116 -10.91 6.35 -14.09
N GLU A 117 -9.95 5.48 -13.79
CA GLU A 117 -10.20 4.12 -13.30
C GLU A 117 -9.28 3.77 -12.14
N ILE A 118 -9.72 2.86 -11.32
CA ILE A 118 -8.93 2.18 -10.29
C ILE A 118 -8.96 0.70 -10.64
N CYS A 119 -7.79 0.09 -10.77
CA CYS A 119 -7.66 -1.28 -11.21
C CYS A 119 -6.89 -2.10 -10.18
N LEU A 120 -7.39 -3.28 -9.81
CA LEU A 120 -6.54 -4.30 -9.22
C LEU A 120 -5.63 -4.87 -10.31
N CYS A 121 -4.35 -4.98 -10.02
CA CYS A 121 -3.37 -5.45 -10.97
C CYS A 121 -2.74 -6.76 -10.52
N GLN A 122 -2.49 -7.64 -11.48
CA GLN A 122 -1.75 -8.88 -11.26
C GLN A 122 -0.36 -8.79 -11.88
N TYR A 123 0.64 -9.27 -11.17
CA TYR A 123 1.99 -9.37 -11.73
C TYR A 123 2.05 -10.44 -12.82
N ALA A 124 2.51 -10.04 -14.01
CA ALA A 124 2.60 -10.91 -15.19
C ALA A 124 4.06 -11.34 -15.52
N GLY A 125 5.00 -10.98 -14.65
CA GLY A 125 6.43 -11.22 -14.88
C GLY A 125 7.12 -10.06 -15.58
N ASN A 126 8.45 -10.09 -15.60
CA ASN A 126 9.31 -9.10 -16.28
C ASN A 126 8.99 -7.63 -15.96
N GLY A 127 8.51 -7.36 -14.75
CA GLY A 127 8.17 -6.01 -14.32
C GLY A 127 6.78 -5.52 -14.70
N TRP A 128 5.99 -6.31 -15.41
CA TRP A 128 4.65 -5.93 -15.86
C TRP A 128 3.58 -6.25 -14.84
N TYR A 129 2.71 -5.28 -14.63
CA TYR A 129 1.45 -5.41 -13.89
C TYR A 129 0.30 -5.23 -14.86
N LEU A 130 -0.60 -6.19 -14.93
CA LEU A 130 -1.75 -6.15 -15.84
C LEU A 130 -3.03 -5.90 -15.04
N PRO A 131 -3.86 -4.94 -15.47
CA PRO A 131 -5.14 -4.70 -14.84
C PRO A 131 -6.07 -5.90 -15.00
N MET A 132 -6.80 -6.21 -13.95
CA MET A 132 -7.82 -7.25 -13.94
C MET A 132 -9.18 -6.62 -14.28
N PRO A 133 -9.79 -6.92 -15.45
CA PRO A 133 -11.00 -6.22 -15.92
C PRO A 133 -12.17 -6.30 -14.93
N ASP A 134 -12.37 -7.47 -14.31
CA ASP A 134 -13.45 -7.70 -13.35
C ASP A 134 -13.31 -6.88 -12.07
N TYR A 135 -12.10 -6.39 -11.79
CA TYR A 135 -11.74 -5.62 -10.61
C TYR A 135 -11.32 -4.18 -10.98
N THR A 136 -11.89 -3.66 -12.05
CA THR A 136 -11.73 -2.27 -12.48
C THR A 136 -12.97 -1.48 -12.14
N ARG A 137 -12.80 -0.30 -11.54
CA ARG A 137 -13.89 0.60 -11.12
C ARG A 137 -13.58 2.04 -11.52
N PRO A 138 -14.62 2.87 -11.74
CA PRO A 138 -14.41 4.31 -11.96
C PRO A 138 -13.67 4.94 -10.77
N ASN A 139 -12.75 5.86 -11.08
CA ASN A 139 -12.04 6.60 -10.03
C ASN A 139 -12.93 7.73 -9.49
N PRO A 140 -13.41 7.66 -8.25
CA PRO A 140 -14.31 8.65 -7.66
C PRO A 140 -13.64 10.01 -7.46
N TYR A 141 -12.31 10.07 -7.45
CA TYR A 141 -11.55 11.32 -7.33
C TYR A 141 -11.14 11.91 -8.66
N SER A 142 -11.55 11.30 -9.77
CA SER A 142 -11.29 11.85 -11.09
C SER A 142 -11.94 13.21 -11.23
N ARG A 143 -11.17 14.20 -11.75
CA ARG A 143 -11.75 15.49 -12.15
C ARG A 143 -12.83 15.33 -13.23
N PHE A 144 -12.90 14.19 -13.90
CA PHE A 144 -13.90 13.87 -14.91
C PHE A 144 -15.14 13.18 -14.32
N ALA A 145 -15.06 12.68 -13.10
CA ALA A 145 -16.19 12.09 -12.36
C ALA A 145 -17.05 13.17 -11.65
N ARG A 146 -16.72 14.44 -11.76
CA ARG A 146 -17.46 15.57 -11.15
C ARG A 146 -18.78 15.91 -11.88
N GLY A 147 -19.44 14.93 -12.46
CA GLY A 147 -20.80 15.00 -12.91
C GLY A 147 -21.67 14.15 -11.99
N ASP A 148 -22.26 14.78 -10.99
CA ASP A 148 -23.49 14.39 -10.29
C ASP A 148 -23.52 13.12 -9.41
N ASP A 149 -22.44 12.40 -9.19
CA ASP A 149 -22.44 11.25 -8.28
C ASP A 149 -21.50 11.46 -7.09
N SER A 150 -21.88 12.42 -6.22
CA SER A 150 -21.19 12.70 -4.95
C SER A 150 -21.48 11.66 -3.85
N SER A 151 -22.16 10.57 -4.18
CA SER A 151 -22.64 9.56 -3.23
C SER A 151 -21.74 8.31 -3.10
N VAL A 152 -20.71 8.17 -3.94
CA VAL A 152 -19.85 6.98 -3.91
C VAL A 152 -18.88 7.08 -2.74
N ASP A 153 -19.03 6.20 -1.74
CA ASP A 153 -18.04 6.06 -0.66
C ASP A 153 -16.75 5.48 -1.23
N PRO A 154 -15.65 6.24 -1.16
CA PRO A 154 -14.35 5.76 -1.67
C PRO A 154 -13.88 4.45 -1.05
N ALA A 155 -14.26 4.16 0.20
CA ALA A 155 -13.90 2.90 0.85
C ALA A 155 -14.65 1.72 0.23
N GLU A 156 -15.90 1.89 -0.20
CA GLU A 156 -16.67 0.87 -0.92
C GLU A 156 -16.05 0.56 -2.28
N VAL A 157 -15.57 1.59 -3.00
CA VAL A 157 -14.85 1.39 -4.26
C VAL A 157 -13.60 0.55 -4.03
N TYR A 158 -12.85 0.85 -2.99
CA TYR A 158 -11.64 0.11 -2.66
C TYR A 158 -11.94 -1.35 -2.30
N GLU A 159 -12.96 -1.59 -1.49
CA GLU A 159 -13.41 -2.94 -1.13
C GLU A 159 -13.90 -3.72 -2.36
N SER A 160 -14.61 -3.07 -3.27
CA SER A 160 -15.08 -3.70 -4.50
C SER A 160 -13.94 -4.05 -5.46
N VAL A 161 -12.88 -3.25 -5.49
CA VAL A 161 -11.67 -3.53 -6.26
C VAL A 161 -10.90 -4.70 -5.65
N LEU A 162 -10.82 -4.78 -4.33
CA LEU A 162 -10.16 -5.89 -3.63
C LEU A 162 -10.98 -7.19 -3.62
N GLY A 163 -12.22 -7.18 -4.12
CA GLY A 163 -13.10 -8.35 -4.07
C GLY A 163 -13.54 -8.71 -2.65
N THR A 164 -13.42 -7.79 -1.69
CA THR A 164 -13.79 -7.99 -0.28
C THR A 164 -15.18 -7.46 0.06
N SER A 165 -16.02 -7.14 -0.94
CA SER A 165 -17.42 -6.83 -0.69
C SER A 165 -18.05 -8.03 0.02
N ALA A 166 -18.45 -7.79 1.27
CA ALA A 166 -19.00 -8.78 2.16
C ALA A 166 -20.21 -9.48 1.52
N ASP A 167 -20.02 -10.71 1.11
CA ASP A 167 -21.08 -11.70 1.07
C ASP A 167 -21.32 -12.13 2.53
N SER A 168 -21.97 -11.24 3.29
CA SER A 168 -22.51 -11.55 4.61
C SER A 168 -24.02 -11.56 4.49
N SER A 169 -24.52 -12.62 3.86
CA SER A 169 -25.91 -13.02 3.92
C SER A 169 -25.92 -14.54 3.95
N ASP A 170 -25.81 -15.10 5.15
CA ASP A 170 -26.63 -16.21 5.67
C ASP A 170 -26.27 -16.46 7.14
#